data_4c683079c71d24ce2aa3c3410f9a82bd
#
_entry.id   4c683079c71d24ce2aa3c3410f9a82bd
#
_cell.length_a   1.000
_cell.length_b   1.000
_cell.length_c   1.000
_cell.angle_alpha   90.00
_cell.angle_beta   90.00
_cell.angle_gamma   90.00
#
_symmetry.space_group_name_H-M   'P 1'
#
loop_
_entity.id
_entity.type
_entity.pdbx_description
1 polymer ?
#
loop_
_entity_poly.entity_id
_entity_poly.type
_entity_poly.pdbx_seq_one_letter_code
_entity_poly.pdbx_strand_id
1 'polypeptide(L)'
;MRIPRLKLVEIMEVNGVKVFFHWSVLLIGALILLGAMEDPRIAFTVLAAYYGVILIHECGHMIAAQRKGCSVSSIVLYPIWGITCFSDPYSRYDHCVIAWGGVAAQAIVAVPLIAWVEIFGYTRFPPVNAALAILGFFSLSTGAFNLLPIRPLDGSIAWRLLPALLKRRPTRPIKREPAWRSWR
;
A
#
# COMPACT_ATOMS: atom_id res chain seq x y z
N MET A 1 -11.78 12.61 -7.30
CA MET A 1 -12.77 11.51 -7.46
C MET A 1 -13.56 11.41 -6.16
N ARG A 2 -14.88 11.66 -6.16
CA ARG A 2 -15.71 11.52 -4.94
C ARG A 2 -16.08 10.04 -4.80
N ILE A 3 -15.48 9.36 -3.84
CA ILE A 3 -15.86 7.99 -3.50
C ILE A 3 -17.23 8.05 -2.81
N PRO A 4 -18.25 7.29 -3.25
CA PRO A 4 -19.56 7.29 -2.60
C PRO A 4 -19.41 6.79 -1.15
N ARG A 5 -19.67 7.66 -0.17
CA ARG A 5 -19.50 7.39 1.27
C ARG A 5 -20.35 6.23 1.81
N LEU A 6 -21.43 5.86 1.12
CA LEU A 6 -22.39 4.82 1.53
C LEU A 6 -21.86 3.39 1.60
N LYS A 7 -20.60 3.15 1.18
CA LYS A 7 -20.00 1.81 1.11
C LYS A 7 -18.69 1.67 1.87
N LEU A 8 -18.33 2.69 2.68
CA LEU A 8 -17.08 2.76 3.41
C LEU A 8 -17.33 2.66 4.91
N VAL A 9 -16.59 1.77 5.58
CA VAL A 9 -16.60 1.63 7.04
C VAL A 9 -15.25 2.14 7.56
N GLU A 10 -15.27 3.14 8.44
CA GLU A 10 -14.07 3.61 9.15
C GLU A 10 -13.65 2.53 10.15
N ILE A 11 -12.39 2.10 10.10
CA ILE A 11 -11.87 1.04 10.94
C ILE A 11 -10.82 1.50 11.94
N MET A 12 -10.02 2.48 11.56
CA MET A 12 -8.93 3.00 12.39
C MET A 12 -8.45 4.35 11.88
N GLU A 13 -7.59 4.98 12.68
CA GLU A 13 -6.83 6.16 12.29
C GLU A 13 -5.33 5.87 12.45
N VAL A 14 -4.54 6.23 11.43
CA VAL A 14 -3.08 6.07 11.42
C VAL A 14 -2.45 7.41 11.12
N ASN A 15 -1.65 7.92 12.05
CA ASN A 15 -0.94 9.20 11.91
C ASN A 15 -1.85 10.39 11.47
N GLY A 16 -3.05 10.48 12.06
CA GLY A 16 -4.05 11.52 11.74
C GLY A 16 -4.83 11.28 10.44
N VAL A 17 -4.66 10.12 9.80
CA VAL A 17 -5.33 9.77 8.54
C VAL A 17 -6.31 8.63 8.78
N LYS A 18 -7.57 8.82 8.39
CA LYS A 18 -8.62 7.82 8.53
C LYS A 18 -8.47 6.70 7.50
N VAL A 19 -8.61 5.46 7.97
CA VAL A 19 -8.56 4.24 7.17
C VAL A 19 -9.95 3.65 7.05
N PHE A 20 -10.36 3.39 5.83
CA PHE A 20 -11.68 2.84 5.51
C PHE A 20 -11.56 1.49 4.82
N PHE A 21 -12.47 0.58 5.15
CA PHE A 21 -12.74 -0.60 4.34
C PHE A 21 -13.92 -0.36 3.39
N HIS A 22 -13.73 -0.74 2.14
CA HIS A 22 -14.86 -0.88 1.23
C HIS A 22 -15.59 -2.20 1.56
N TRP A 23 -16.92 -2.23 1.49
CA TRP A 23 -17.72 -3.42 1.86
C TRP A 23 -17.29 -4.71 1.12
N SER A 24 -16.76 -4.58 -0.09
CA SER A 24 -16.27 -5.71 -0.90
C SER A 24 -15.10 -6.47 -0.28
N VAL A 25 -14.41 -5.87 0.71
CA VAL A 25 -13.38 -6.55 1.54
C VAL A 25 -13.93 -7.82 2.19
N LEU A 26 -15.24 -7.82 2.54
CA LEU A 26 -15.90 -8.96 3.14
C LEU A 26 -15.95 -10.19 2.20
N LEU A 27 -15.94 -9.99 0.88
CA LEU A 27 -15.95 -11.09 -0.09
C LEU A 27 -14.65 -11.91 -0.02
N ILE A 28 -13.50 -11.23 -0.12
CA ILE A 28 -12.20 -11.92 0.00
C ILE A 28 -11.99 -12.42 1.43
N GLY A 29 -12.44 -11.66 2.44
CA GLY A 29 -12.40 -12.11 3.83
C GLY A 29 -13.17 -13.43 4.02
N ALA A 30 -14.37 -13.52 3.48
CA ALA A 30 -15.17 -14.74 3.53
C ALA A 30 -14.49 -15.92 2.80
N LEU A 31 -13.91 -15.68 1.61
CA LEU A 31 -13.17 -16.72 0.86
C LEU A 31 -11.96 -17.24 1.64
N ILE A 32 -11.19 -16.37 2.29
CA ILE A 32 -10.04 -16.75 3.12
C ILE A 32 -10.51 -17.60 4.32
N LEU A 33 -11.57 -17.14 5.01
CA LEU A 33 -12.12 -17.86 6.17
C LEU A 33 -12.68 -19.22 5.78
N LEU A 34 -13.37 -19.33 4.64
CA LEU A 34 -13.89 -20.60 4.13
C LEU A 34 -12.77 -21.54 3.69
N GLY A 35 -11.70 -21.02 3.08
CA GLY A 35 -10.56 -21.84 2.61
C GLY A 35 -9.69 -22.42 3.74
N ALA A 36 -9.76 -21.87 4.94
CA ALA A 36 -8.96 -22.28 6.09
C ALA A 36 -9.84 -22.77 7.27
N MET A 37 -10.97 -23.40 6.99
CA MET A 37 -11.94 -23.86 8.01
C MET A 37 -11.38 -24.92 8.97
N GLU A 38 -10.31 -25.62 8.59
CA GLU A 38 -9.68 -26.64 9.44
C GLU A 38 -9.01 -26.07 10.70
N ASP A 39 -8.42 -24.86 10.60
CA ASP A 39 -7.85 -24.13 11.74
C ASP A 39 -8.22 -22.65 11.68
N PRO A 40 -9.21 -22.21 12.46
CA PRO A 40 -9.63 -20.81 12.51
C PRO A 40 -8.50 -19.82 12.87
N ARG A 41 -7.48 -20.26 13.62
CA ARG A 41 -6.34 -19.40 14.01
C ARG A 41 -5.50 -19.05 12.78
N ILE A 42 -5.29 -20.04 11.91
CA ILE A 42 -4.60 -19.80 10.62
C ILE A 42 -5.44 -18.87 9.76
N ALA A 43 -6.74 -19.12 9.64
CA ALA A 43 -7.64 -18.31 8.84
C ALA A 43 -7.63 -16.84 9.23
N PHE A 44 -7.77 -16.54 10.52
CA PHE A 44 -7.70 -15.16 11.03
C PHE A 44 -6.31 -14.54 10.85
N THR A 45 -5.24 -15.31 11.02
CA THR A 45 -3.86 -14.82 10.80
C THR A 45 -3.63 -14.48 9.34
N VAL A 46 -4.05 -15.35 8.42
CA VAL A 46 -3.96 -15.12 6.96
C VAL A 46 -4.73 -13.86 6.58
N LEU A 47 -5.97 -13.71 7.08
CA LEU A 47 -6.82 -12.55 6.82
C LEU A 47 -6.17 -11.25 7.33
N ALA A 48 -5.70 -11.24 8.57
CA ALA A 48 -5.05 -10.08 9.17
C ALA A 48 -3.74 -9.73 8.45
N ALA A 49 -2.90 -10.72 8.13
CA ALA A 49 -1.65 -10.52 7.42
C ALA A 49 -1.88 -10.03 5.98
N TYR A 50 -2.87 -10.56 5.27
CA TYR A 50 -3.24 -10.17 3.92
C TYR A 50 -3.62 -8.68 3.84
N TYR A 51 -4.57 -8.24 4.67
CA TYR A 51 -4.93 -6.82 4.72
C TYR A 51 -3.85 -5.96 5.34
N GLY A 52 -3.03 -6.52 6.23
CA GLY A 52 -1.82 -5.91 6.75
C GLY A 52 -0.83 -5.54 5.66
N VAL A 53 -0.59 -6.42 4.68
CA VAL A 53 0.28 -6.15 3.51
C VAL A 53 -0.24 -4.96 2.72
N ILE A 54 -1.54 -4.91 2.42
CA ILE A 54 -2.14 -3.78 1.68
C ILE A 54 -2.02 -2.50 2.50
N LEU A 55 -2.33 -2.56 3.79
CA LEU A 55 -2.25 -1.40 4.68
C LEU A 55 -0.82 -0.86 4.82
N ILE A 56 0.18 -1.73 4.97
CA ILE A 56 1.60 -1.36 5.03
C ILE A 56 2.00 -0.61 3.76
N HIS A 57 1.58 -1.10 2.60
CA HIS A 57 1.84 -0.46 1.31
C HIS A 57 1.22 0.94 1.25
N GLU A 58 -0.05 1.09 1.58
CA GLU A 58 -0.74 2.39 1.58
C GLU A 58 -0.17 3.35 2.62
N CYS A 59 0.20 2.85 3.81
CA CYS A 59 0.91 3.65 4.81
C CYS A 59 2.27 4.15 4.30
N GLY A 60 2.94 3.37 3.47
CA GLY A 60 4.17 3.81 2.80
C GLY A 60 3.96 5.03 1.91
N HIS A 61 2.91 5.02 1.09
CA HIS A 61 2.52 6.18 0.28
C HIS A 61 2.12 7.37 1.15
N MET A 62 1.32 7.13 2.20
CA MET A 62 0.89 8.16 3.16
C MET A 62 2.09 8.86 3.80
N ILE A 63 3.03 8.11 4.36
CA ILE A 63 4.22 8.65 5.02
C ILE A 63 5.08 9.44 4.03
N ALA A 64 5.29 8.89 2.83
CA ALA A 64 6.05 9.58 1.79
C ALA A 64 5.37 10.87 1.34
N ALA A 65 4.05 10.88 1.17
CA ALA A 65 3.26 12.05 0.81
C ALA A 65 3.33 13.14 1.89
N GLN A 66 3.15 12.77 3.16
CA GLN A 66 3.26 13.69 4.29
C GLN A 66 4.67 14.30 4.39
N ARG A 67 5.73 13.50 4.22
CA ARG A 67 7.12 13.98 4.20
C ARG A 67 7.41 14.93 3.04
N LYS A 68 6.64 14.84 1.95
CA LYS A 68 6.70 15.76 0.80
C LYS A 68 5.76 16.95 0.93
N GLY A 69 5.15 17.15 2.09
CA GLY A 69 4.26 18.27 2.37
C GLY A 69 2.88 18.17 1.73
N CYS A 70 2.50 16.97 1.25
CA CYS A 70 1.15 16.71 0.77
C CYS A 70 0.20 16.45 1.96
N SER A 71 -1.01 17.00 1.90
CA SER A 71 -2.07 16.63 2.83
C SER A 71 -2.65 15.28 2.41
N VAL A 72 -2.73 14.33 3.35
CA VAL A 72 -3.37 13.04 3.12
C VAL A 72 -4.74 13.04 3.79
N SER A 73 -5.78 12.73 3.03
CA SER A 73 -7.16 12.79 3.50
C SER A 73 -7.69 11.45 4.02
N SER A 74 -7.34 10.35 3.36
CA SER A 74 -7.81 9.01 3.76
C SER A 74 -7.03 7.91 3.06
N ILE A 75 -7.09 6.71 3.64
CA ILE A 75 -6.72 5.45 3.01
C ILE A 75 -7.99 4.62 2.86
N VAL A 76 -8.23 4.04 1.69
CA VAL A 76 -9.35 3.14 1.42
C VAL A 76 -8.82 1.79 0.99
N LEU A 77 -9.16 0.74 1.72
CA LEU A 77 -8.78 -0.64 1.40
C LEU A 77 -9.91 -1.34 0.64
N TYR A 78 -9.55 -1.90 -0.49
CA TYR A 78 -10.38 -2.73 -1.35
C TYR A 78 -9.96 -4.21 -1.21
N PRO A 79 -10.69 -5.17 -1.82
CA PRO A 79 -10.38 -6.59 -1.70
C PRO A 79 -8.94 -6.99 -2.02
N ILE A 80 -8.32 -6.39 -3.04
CA ILE A 80 -7.00 -6.77 -3.57
C ILE A 80 -6.04 -5.59 -3.76
N TRP A 81 -6.45 -4.35 -3.45
CA TRP A 81 -5.59 -3.15 -3.50
C TRP A 81 -6.05 -2.12 -2.47
N GLY A 82 -5.25 -1.09 -2.26
CA GLY A 82 -5.62 0.10 -1.50
C GLY A 82 -5.55 1.36 -2.36
N ILE A 83 -6.03 2.46 -1.82
CA ILE A 83 -5.89 3.79 -2.40
C ILE A 83 -5.61 4.78 -1.27
N THR A 84 -4.46 5.44 -1.34
CA THR A 84 -4.14 6.58 -0.48
C THR A 84 -4.51 7.87 -1.20
N CYS A 85 -5.45 8.62 -0.62
CA CYS A 85 -5.91 9.90 -1.15
C CYS A 85 -5.07 11.04 -0.59
N PHE A 86 -4.30 11.72 -1.42
CA PHE A 86 -3.46 12.85 -1.04
C PHE A 86 -3.56 14.00 -2.05
N SER A 87 -3.18 15.23 -1.60
CA SER A 87 -3.11 16.40 -2.47
C SER A 87 -2.03 16.25 -3.53
N ASP A 88 -2.14 17.00 -4.64
CA ASP A 88 -1.16 16.95 -5.72
C ASP A 88 0.27 17.26 -5.20
N PRO A 89 1.26 16.41 -5.55
CA PRO A 89 2.65 16.65 -5.19
C PRO A 89 3.20 17.93 -5.85
N TYR A 90 4.17 18.57 -5.20
CA TYR A 90 4.77 19.82 -5.70
C TYR A 90 5.57 19.64 -6.99
N SER A 91 6.14 18.44 -7.19
CA SER A 91 6.96 18.13 -8.36
C SER A 91 6.74 16.71 -8.84
N ARG A 92 7.17 16.45 -10.10
CA ARG A 92 7.20 15.08 -10.63
C ARG A 92 8.15 14.18 -9.84
N TYR A 93 9.23 14.74 -9.29
CA TYR A 93 10.14 14.01 -8.43
C TYR A 93 9.43 13.55 -7.15
N ASP A 94 8.69 14.44 -6.49
CA ASP A 94 7.95 14.09 -5.27
C ASP A 94 6.92 13.00 -5.55
N HIS A 95 6.23 13.08 -6.69
CA HIS A 95 5.28 12.03 -7.10
C HIS A 95 5.98 10.67 -7.27
N CYS A 96 7.18 10.64 -7.86
CA CYS A 96 7.96 9.40 -7.97
C CYS A 96 8.38 8.87 -6.59
N VAL A 97 8.82 9.75 -5.68
CA VAL A 97 9.20 9.36 -4.31
C VAL A 97 8.01 8.78 -3.56
N ILE A 98 6.83 9.38 -3.70
CA ILE A 98 5.60 8.87 -3.10
C ILE A 98 5.27 7.48 -3.66
N ALA A 99 5.37 7.29 -4.98
CA ALA A 99 5.13 5.99 -5.61
C ALA A 99 6.09 4.89 -5.12
N TRP A 100 7.34 5.21 -4.81
CA TRP A 100 8.29 4.28 -4.17
C TRP A 100 7.94 3.98 -2.71
N GLY A 101 7.19 4.85 -2.04
CA GLY A 101 6.87 4.77 -0.61
C GLY A 101 6.21 3.45 -0.22
N GLY A 102 5.24 2.99 -1.01
CA GLY A 102 4.51 1.74 -0.75
C GLY A 102 5.43 0.51 -0.75
N VAL A 103 6.21 0.35 -1.81
CA VAL A 103 7.14 -0.77 -1.94
C VAL A 103 8.27 -0.70 -0.90
N ALA A 104 8.76 0.50 -0.59
CA ALA A 104 9.77 0.67 0.45
C ALA A 104 9.25 0.24 1.83
N ALA A 105 8.01 0.60 2.19
CA ALA A 105 7.38 0.18 3.44
C ALA A 105 7.22 -1.34 3.50
N GLN A 106 6.77 -1.97 2.42
CA GLN A 106 6.70 -3.43 2.33
C GLN A 106 8.07 -4.08 2.48
N ALA A 107 9.10 -3.57 1.81
CA ALA A 107 10.46 -4.11 1.91
C ALA A 107 11.03 -4.00 3.34
N ILE A 108 10.80 -2.89 4.03
CA ILE A 108 11.24 -2.69 5.42
C ILE A 108 10.66 -3.77 6.36
N VAL A 109 9.44 -4.21 6.12
CA VAL A 109 8.80 -5.28 6.92
C VAL A 109 9.20 -6.66 6.40
N ALA A 110 9.14 -6.87 5.09
CA ALA A 110 9.31 -8.20 4.49
C ALA A 110 10.75 -8.71 4.57
N VAL A 111 11.75 -7.87 4.34
CA VAL A 111 13.16 -8.30 4.28
C VAL A 111 13.64 -8.89 5.63
N PRO A 112 13.38 -8.27 6.80
CA PRO A 112 13.74 -8.88 8.08
C PRO A 112 13.03 -10.21 8.35
N LEU A 113 11.73 -10.32 7.94
CA LEU A 113 10.96 -11.54 8.14
C LEU A 113 11.44 -12.68 7.25
N ILE A 114 11.79 -12.38 5.99
CA ILE A 114 12.41 -13.35 5.09
C ILE A 114 13.78 -13.78 5.63
N ALA A 115 14.62 -12.83 6.04
CA ALA A 115 15.92 -13.14 6.63
C ALA A 115 15.78 -14.04 7.87
N TRP A 116 14.79 -13.79 8.71
CA TRP A 116 14.49 -14.68 9.84
C TRP A 116 14.19 -16.12 9.37
N VAL A 117 13.32 -16.27 8.37
CA VAL A 117 12.95 -17.61 7.86
C VAL A 117 14.15 -18.31 7.23
N GLU A 118 14.99 -17.60 6.49
CA GLU A 118 16.19 -18.16 5.85
C GLU A 118 17.26 -18.61 6.86
N ILE A 119 17.39 -17.89 7.99
CA ILE A 119 18.43 -18.18 9.01
C ILE A 119 17.92 -19.23 10.01
N PHE A 120 16.69 -19.09 10.51
CA PHE A 120 16.17 -19.89 11.63
C PHE A 120 15.11 -20.91 11.21
N GLY A 121 14.61 -20.83 9.97
CA GLY A 121 13.51 -21.66 9.48
C GLY A 121 12.13 -21.22 10.01
N TYR A 122 11.13 -22.01 9.68
CA TYR A 122 9.78 -21.84 10.19
C TYR A 122 9.65 -22.31 11.64
N THR A 123 8.72 -21.72 12.37
CA THR A 123 8.44 -22.05 13.77
C THR A 123 7.59 -23.32 13.90
N ARG A 124 7.36 -23.78 15.14
CA ARG A 124 6.40 -24.88 15.43
C ARG A 124 4.94 -24.44 15.43
N PHE A 125 4.67 -23.12 15.28
CA PHE A 125 3.33 -22.56 15.34
C PHE A 125 2.82 -22.20 13.94
N PRO A 126 1.89 -22.98 13.35
CA PRO A 126 1.39 -22.75 11.99
C PRO A 126 0.85 -21.32 11.74
N PRO A 127 0.11 -20.66 12.65
CA PRO A 127 -0.32 -19.28 12.44
C PRO A 127 0.84 -18.30 12.27
N VAL A 128 1.92 -18.45 13.06
CA VAL A 128 3.12 -17.60 12.93
C VAL A 128 3.77 -17.81 11.56
N ASN A 129 3.86 -19.07 11.11
CA ASN A 129 4.42 -19.39 9.80
C ASN A 129 3.57 -18.79 8.66
N ALA A 130 2.25 -18.81 8.79
CA ALA A 130 1.36 -18.13 7.84
C ALA A 130 1.61 -16.60 7.80
N ALA A 131 1.77 -15.96 8.96
CA ALA A 131 2.12 -14.56 9.04
C ALA A 131 3.48 -14.25 8.40
N LEU A 132 4.52 -15.07 8.70
CA LEU A 132 5.87 -14.92 8.11
C LEU A 132 5.82 -15.07 6.59
N ALA A 133 5.08 -16.04 6.06
CA ALA A 133 4.95 -16.26 4.63
C ALA A 133 4.25 -15.06 3.94
N ILE A 134 3.18 -14.54 4.53
CA ILE A 134 2.39 -13.46 3.91
C ILE A 134 3.09 -12.10 4.09
N LEU A 135 3.51 -11.74 5.30
CA LEU A 135 4.18 -10.45 5.54
C LEU A 135 5.60 -10.41 4.96
N GLY A 136 6.25 -11.56 4.79
CA GLY A 136 7.54 -11.68 4.12
C GLY A 136 7.40 -11.88 2.62
N PHE A 137 7.31 -13.13 2.19
CA PHE A 137 7.41 -13.50 0.77
C PHE A 137 6.28 -12.94 -0.11
N PHE A 138 5.01 -13.05 0.33
CA PHE A 138 3.89 -12.52 -0.43
C PHE A 138 3.95 -11.00 -0.51
N SER A 139 4.29 -10.31 0.59
CA SER A 139 4.45 -8.86 0.62
C SER A 139 5.53 -8.38 -0.35
N LEU A 140 6.70 -9.01 -0.36
CA LEU A 140 7.77 -8.67 -1.29
C LEU A 140 7.38 -8.93 -2.75
N SER A 141 6.69 -10.04 -3.01
CA SER A 141 6.19 -10.40 -4.35
C SER A 141 5.17 -9.38 -4.87
N THR A 142 4.22 -8.96 -4.02
CA THR A 142 3.24 -7.92 -4.39
C THR A 142 3.89 -6.55 -4.57
N GLY A 143 4.90 -6.22 -3.77
CA GLY A 143 5.72 -5.02 -3.94
C GLY A 143 6.46 -5.02 -5.28
N ALA A 144 7.08 -6.14 -5.64
CA ALA A 144 7.74 -6.30 -6.94
C ALA A 144 6.73 -6.18 -8.10
N PHE A 145 5.54 -6.77 -7.95
CA PHE A 145 4.46 -6.64 -8.93
C PHE A 145 4.03 -5.18 -9.10
N ASN A 146 3.89 -4.42 -8.00
CA ASN A 146 3.56 -3.00 -8.05
C ASN A 146 4.63 -2.14 -8.73
N LEU A 147 5.87 -2.62 -8.84
CA LEU A 147 6.94 -1.94 -9.58
C LEU A 147 6.89 -2.17 -11.10
N LEU A 148 5.99 -3.00 -11.62
CA LEU A 148 5.83 -3.13 -13.07
C LEU A 148 5.44 -1.78 -13.70
N PRO A 149 6.04 -1.40 -14.85
CA PRO A 149 5.80 -0.11 -15.49
C PRO A 149 4.45 -0.05 -16.24
N ILE A 150 3.40 -0.58 -15.63
CA ILE A 150 2.05 -0.75 -16.22
C ILE A 150 1.06 0.03 -15.36
N ARG A 151 0.17 0.82 -15.99
CA ARG A 151 -0.93 1.46 -15.27
C ARG A 151 -2.00 0.40 -14.88
N PRO A 152 -2.57 0.48 -13.68
CA PRO A 152 -2.51 1.56 -12.67
C PRO A 152 -1.41 1.41 -11.60
N LEU A 153 -0.42 0.51 -11.76
CA LEU A 153 0.59 0.20 -10.76
C LEU A 153 1.57 1.37 -10.51
N ASP A 154 2.15 1.41 -9.32
CA ASP A 154 3.09 2.46 -8.88
C ASP A 154 4.32 2.57 -9.77
N GLY A 155 4.81 1.44 -10.29
CA GLY A 155 5.94 1.37 -11.20
C GLY A 155 5.78 2.27 -12.43
N SER A 156 4.55 2.49 -12.89
CA SER A 156 4.27 3.42 -14.01
C SER A 156 4.73 4.86 -13.72
N ILE A 157 4.81 5.23 -12.44
CA ILE A 157 5.26 6.55 -11.96
C ILE A 157 6.66 6.45 -11.35
N ALA A 158 6.90 5.43 -10.52
CA ALA A 158 8.13 5.23 -9.76
C ALA A 158 9.39 5.24 -10.64
N TRP A 159 9.38 4.56 -11.77
CA TRP A 159 10.52 4.47 -12.68
C TRP A 159 10.89 5.78 -13.38
N ARG A 160 10.01 6.79 -13.38
CA ARG A 160 10.34 8.12 -13.89
C ARG A 160 11.37 8.86 -13.03
N LEU A 161 11.67 8.33 -11.84
CA LEU A 161 12.73 8.83 -10.97
C LEU A 161 14.12 8.62 -11.60
N LEU A 162 14.38 7.48 -12.26
CA LEU A 162 15.67 7.14 -12.85
C LEU A 162 16.18 8.19 -13.86
N PRO A 163 15.41 8.59 -14.88
CA PRO A 163 15.85 9.64 -15.81
C PRO A 163 16.02 11.00 -15.13
N ALA A 164 15.23 11.29 -14.06
CA ALA A 164 15.35 12.54 -13.33
C ALA A 164 16.66 12.62 -12.54
N LEU A 165 17.10 11.52 -11.95
CA LEU A 165 18.37 11.42 -11.23
C LEU A 165 19.58 11.45 -12.21
N LEU A 166 19.49 10.75 -13.33
CA LEU A 166 20.58 10.66 -14.31
C LEU A 166 20.80 11.97 -15.05
N LYS A 167 19.75 12.75 -15.34
CA LYS A 167 19.86 13.98 -16.15
C LYS A 167 20.18 15.24 -15.33
N ARG A 168 20.30 15.18 -14.00
CA ARG A 168 20.51 16.34 -13.10
C ARG A 168 19.65 17.59 -13.44
N ARG A 169 18.54 17.40 -14.16
CA ARG A 169 17.64 18.52 -14.51
C ARG A 169 16.64 18.69 -13.38
N PRO A 170 16.46 19.94 -12.87
CA PRO A 170 15.39 20.23 -11.93
C PRO A 170 14.06 19.79 -12.58
N THR A 171 13.33 18.95 -11.88
CA THR A 171 12.01 18.50 -12.32
C THR A 171 11.09 19.73 -12.39
N ARG A 172 10.47 19.97 -13.54
CA ARG A 172 9.55 21.12 -13.69
C ARG A 172 8.43 20.99 -12.67
N PRO A 173 8.10 22.09 -11.94
CA PRO A 173 6.96 22.08 -11.04
C PRO A 173 5.69 21.71 -11.80
N ILE A 174 4.83 20.92 -11.18
CA ILE A 174 3.51 20.62 -11.73
C ILE A 174 2.73 21.93 -11.75
N LYS A 175 2.31 22.39 -12.93
CA LYS A 175 1.40 23.55 -13.02
C LYS A 175 0.11 23.19 -12.28
N ARG A 176 -0.10 23.80 -11.13
CA ARG A 176 -1.38 23.69 -10.42
C ARG A 176 -2.42 24.42 -11.27
N GLU A 177 -3.38 23.70 -11.80
CA GLU A 177 -4.60 24.33 -12.25
C GLU A 177 -5.33 24.87 -11.00
N PRO A 178 -5.75 26.13 -11.01
CA PRO A 178 -6.46 26.69 -9.86
C PRO A 178 -7.74 25.88 -9.64
N ALA A 179 -8.03 25.58 -8.38
CA ALA A 179 -9.14 24.71 -7.97
C ALA A 179 -10.53 25.11 -8.53
N TRP A 180 -10.70 26.39 -8.93
CA TRP A 180 -11.95 26.86 -9.54
C TRP A 180 -12.21 26.35 -10.97
N ARG A 181 -11.18 25.84 -11.70
CA ARG A 181 -11.39 25.25 -13.04
C ARG A 181 -12.10 23.87 -13.02
N SER A 182 -12.09 23.20 -11.89
CA SER A 182 -12.76 21.89 -11.73
C SER A 182 -14.28 22.00 -11.55
N TRP A 183 -14.85 23.22 -11.53
CA TRP A 183 -16.27 23.49 -11.30
C TRP A 183 -17.03 23.94 -12.57
N ARG A 184 -16.41 23.85 -13.76
CA ARG A 184 -17.09 24.12 -15.03
C ARG A 184 -17.36 22.83 -15.80
#